data_265a21009f882f06b0c7c6b7995bb006
#
_entry.id   265a21009f882f06b0c7c6b7995bb006
#
_cell.length_a   1.000
_cell.length_b   1.000
_cell.length_c   1.000
_cell.angle_alpha   90.00
_cell.angle_beta   90.00
_cell.angle_gamma   90.00
#
_symmetry.space_group_name_H-M   'P 1'
#
loop_
_entity.id
_entity.type
_entity.pdbx_description
1 polymer ?
#
loop_
_entity_poly.entity_id
_entity_poly.type
_entity_poly.pdbx_seq_one_letter_code
_entity_poly.pdbx_strand_id
1 'polypeptide(L)'
;MKQMRSKDAAADMPSRSRGRPRAVSEETRRDQIIKSAFNVFLERGYARTTTDIVAARGGISKRTLYEVFSSKTALFQAVIVAHRRAMLDLPRDRDDRPLADALASIFWIDIDPRLERRRQAFIHLVMTEIRQFPEIGEMLRRDGVAESRRLLADRLALERDRGVIASDDVQRDAGMLMDMIFGGLAIRPGAPPKRLDRNQRRSYIRRCIDVFLNGVGPLSRGR
;
A
#
# COMPACT_ATOMS: atom_id res chain seq x y z
N MET A 1 44.37 74.28 12.49
CA MET A 1 43.82 74.07 13.85
C MET A 1 42.56 73.22 13.80
N LYS A 2 42.58 72.18 14.64
CA LYS A 2 41.45 71.35 15.13
C LYS A 2 40.96 70.22 14.19
N GLN A 3 41.50 69.02 14.49
CA GLN A 3 40.99 67.70 14.19
C GLN A 3 39.57 67.50 14.75
N MET A 4 38.73 66.78 14.01
CA MET A 4 37.62 66.07 14.56
C MET A 4 37.57 64.66 14.01
N ARG A 5 37.76 63.70 14.88
CA ARG A 5 37.67 62.24 14.67
C ARG A 5 36.23 61.85 14.40
N SER A 6 35.96 61.12 13.35
CA SER A 6 34.72 60.41 13.15
C SER A 6 34.90 58.97 13.70
N LYS A 7 33.96 58.58 14.57
CA LYS A 7 33.88 57.27 15.21
C LYS A 7 33.28 56.26 14.28
N ASP A 8 33.91 55.09 14.25
CA ASP A 8 33.39 53.88 13.63
C ASP A 8 32.05 53.48 14.24
N ALA A 9 31.06 53.26 13.35
CA ALA A 9 29.82 52.54 13.63
C ALA A 9 29.92 51.15 13.09
N ALA A 10 30.33 50.19 13.92
CA ALA A 10 30.24 48.75 13.63
C ALA A 10 28.77 48.36 13.55
N ALA A 11 28.29 48.02 12.37
CA ALA A 11 26.97 47.45 12.18
C ALA A 11 26.86 46.08 12.80
N ASP A 12 26.04 45.97 13.83
CA ASP A 12 25.62 44.73 14.47
C ASP A 12 24.74 43.92 13.47
N MET A 13 25.32 42.89 12.90
CA MET A 13 24.58 41.98 12.05
C MET A 13 23.85 40.93 12.92
N PRO A 14 22.52 40.80 12.84
CA PRO A 14 21.80 39.82 13.64
C PRO A 14 22.21 38.41 13.23
N SER A 15 22.74 37.65 14.16
CA SER A 15 23.02 36.23 14.07
C SER A 15 21.75 35.49 13.63
N ARG A 16 21.74 34.90 12.41
CA ARG A 16 20.70 33.98 11.96
C ARG A 16 20.70 32.76 12.86
N SER A 17 19.76 32.69 13.78
CA SER A 17 19.48 31.51 14.56
C SER A 17 19.16 30.36 13.57
N ARG A 18 20.01 29.34 13.56
CA ARG A 18 19.73 28.06 12.88
C ARG A 18 18.50 27.46 13.54
N GLY A 19 17.35 27.59 12.87
CA GLY A 19 16.10 26.98 13.33
C GLY A 19 16.33 25.50 13.63
N ARG A 20 15.89 25.08 14.82
CA ARG A 20 15.87 23.68 15.24
C ARG A 20 15.23 22.84 14.14
N PRO A 21 15.84 21.73 13.66
CA PRO A 21 15.24 20.88 12.65
C PRO A 21 13.81 20.53 13.06
N ARG A 22 12.85 20.78 12.16
CA ARG A 22 11.44 20.49 12.41
C ARG A 22 11.33 19.01 12.80
N ALA A 23 10.90 18.73 14.01
CA ALA A 23 10.74 17.35 14.48
C ALA A 23 9.87 16.59 13.45
N VAL A 24 10.41 15.52 12.88
CA VAL A 24 9.67 14.64 11.98
C VAL A 24 8.45 14.12 12.73
N SER A 25 7.25 14.23 12.15
CA SER A 25 6.03 13.78 12.81
C SER A 25 6.14 12.27 13.12
N GLU A 26 5.45 11.81 14.15
CA GLU A 26 5.42 10.40 14.55
C GLU A 26 4.94 9.52 13.38
N GLU A 27 3.94 9.96 12.64
CA GLU A 27 3.42 9.30 11.45
C GLU A 27 4.49 9.18 10.34
N THR A 28 5.17 10.29 10.02
CA THR A 28 6.26 10.27 9.02
C THR A 28 7.38 9.33 9.44
N ARG A 29 7.73 9.30 10.74
CA ARG A 29 8.73 8.38 11.28
C ARG A 29 8.29 6.94 11.17
N ARG A 30 7.03 6.63 11.51
CA ARG A 30 6.44 5.32 11.37
C ARG A 30 6.51 4.82 9.92
N ASP A 31 6.14 5.65 8.95
CA ASP A 31 6.18 5.32 7.52
C ASP A 31 7.61 5.07 7.02
N GLN A 32 8.59 5.85 7.48
CA GLN A 32 10.00 5.63 7.16
C GLN A 32 10.51 4.28 7.67
N ILE A 33 10.11 3.90 8.90
CA ILE A 33 10.47 2.60 9.48
C ILE A 33 9.82 1.46 8.66
N ILE A 34 8.53 1.56 8.35
CA ILE A 34 7.81 0.57 7.52
C ILE A 34 8.48 0.40 6.16
N LYS A 35 8.85 1.50 5.50
CA LYS A 35 9.54 1.49 4.20
C LYS A 35 10.91 0.83 4.29
N SER A 36 11.68 1.09 5.34
CA SER A 36 12.98 0.45 5.60
C SER A 36 12.80 -1.05 5.87
N ALA A 37 11.82 -1.41 6.71
CA ALA A 37 11.49 -2.79 7.02
C ALA A 37 11.06 -3.58 5.77
N PHE A 38 10.20 -3.01 4.94
CA PHE A 38 9.79 -3.61 3.67
C PHE A 38 11.00 -4.00 2.80
N ASN A 39 11.97 -3.09 2.64
CA ASN A 39 13.17 -3.36 1.86
C ASN A 39 14.02 -4.49 2.48
N VAL A 40 14.22 -4.46 3.81
CA VAL A 40 15.01 -5.48 4.52
C VAL A 40 14.32 -6.86 4.44
N PHE A 41 13.00 -6.92 4.59
CA PHE A 41 12.27 -8.17 4.44
C PHE A 41 12.36 -8.72 3.01
N LEU A 42 12.26 -7.89 1.98
CA LEU A 42 12.45 -8.33 0.60
C LEU A 42 13.85 -8.87 0.32
N GLU A 43 14.88 -8.28 0.92
CA GLU A 43 16.28 -8.67 0.69
C GLU A 43 16.67 -9.93 1.47
N ARG A 44 16.15 -10.12 2.69
CA ARG A 44 16.64 -11.13 3.65
C ARG A 44 15.63 -12.22 4.01
N GLY A 45 14.37 -12.01 3.67
CA GLY A 45 13.26 -12.83 4.19
C GLY A 45 12.87 -12.43 5.61
N TYR A 46 11.75 -12.99 6.09
CA TYR A 46 11.28 -12.74 7.46
C TYR A 46 12.23 -13.37 8.50
N ALA A 47 12.61 -14.63 8.31
CA ALA A 47 13.44 -15.37 9.26
C ALA A 47 14.74 -14.64 9.63
N ARG A 48 15.48 -14.17 8.62
CA ARG A 48 16.80 -13.55 8.78
C ARG A 48 16.78 -12.05 9.05
N THR A 49 15.61 -11.44 9.13
CA THR A 49 15.44 -10.03 9.48
C THR A 49 15.36 -9.89 10.99
N THR A 50 16.12 -8.94 11.54
CA THR A 50 16.02 -8.48 12.93
C THR A 50 15.65 -6.99 12.98
N THR A 51 15.09 -6.55 14.11
CA THR A 51 14.78 -5.13 14.34
C THR A 51 16.03 -4.26 14.28
N ASP A 52 17.19 -4.80 14.69
CA ASP A 52 18.48 -4.10 14.65
C ASP A 52 18.91 -3.79 13.20
N ILE A 53 18.74 -4.75 12.29
CA ILE A 53 19.03 -4.57 10.86
C ILE A 53 18.10 -3.49 10.27
N VAL A 54 16.82 -3.50 10.65
CA VAL A 54 15.86 -2.49 10.19
C VAL A 54 16.20 -1.11 10.74
N ALA A 55 16.55 -0.99 12.03
CA ALA A 55 16.95 0.25 12.65
C ALA A 55 18.19 0.83 11.96
N ALA A 56 19.23 0.01 11.75
CA ALA A 56 20.44 0.41 11.03
C ALA A 56 20.13 0.90 9.61
N ARG A 57 19.29 0.16 8.85
CA ARG A 57 18.87 0.55 7.49
C ARG A 57 18.08 1.86 7.47
N GLY A 58 17.25 2.08 8.49
CA GLY A 58 16.43 3.29 8.63
C GLY A 58 17.19 4.50 9.20
N GLY A 59 18.46 4.34 9.59
CA GLY A 59 19.24 5.41 10.21
C GLY A 59 18.68 5.86 11.57
N ILE A 60 18.02 4.96 12.31
CA ILE A 60 17.42 5.24 13.62
C ILE A 60 18.01 4.35 14.70
N SER A 61 17.87 4.79 15.96
CA SER A 61 18.27 3.97 17.10
C SER A 61 17.32 2.79 17.29
N LYS A 62 17.82 1.69 17.85
CA LYS A 62 17.00 0.53 18.26
C LYS A 62 15.88 0.95 19.22
N ARG A 63 16.17 1.86 20.15
CA ARG A 63 15.19 2.44 21.08
C ARG A 63 14.06 3.13 20.33
N THR A 64 14.36 3.98 19.35
CA THR A 64 13.37 4.67 18.53
C THR A 64 12.49 3.69 17.74
N LEU A 65 13.05 2.57 17.26
CA LEU A 65 12.26 1.54 16.60
C LEU A 65 11.29 0.88 17.58
N TYR A 66 11.75 0.53 18.80
CA TYR A 66 10.88 -0.12 19.79
C TYR A 66 9.84 0.81 20.40
N GLU A 67 10.05 2.13 20.41
CA GLU A 67 9.03 3.12 20.76
C GLU A 67 7.84 3.09 19.78
N VAL A 68 8.07 2.69 18.50
CA VAL A 68 7.03 2.65 17.45
C VAL A 68 6.49 1.25 17.22
N PHE A 69 7.33 0.22 17.33
CA PHE A 69 6.98 -1.20 17.08
C PHE A 69 7.53 -2.11 18.17
N SER A 70 6.65 -2.74 18.93
CA SER A 70 7.01 -3.60 20.07
C SER A 70 7.77 -4.88 19.70
N SER A 71 7.68 -5.32 18.42
CA SER A 71 8.30 -6.58 17.97
C SER A 71 8.53 -6.60 16.46
N LYS A 72 9.34 -7.56 15.98
CA LYS A 72 9.46 -7.87 14.54
C LYS A 72 8.12 -8.24 13.93
N THR A 73 7.30 -8.98 14.64
CA THR A 73 5.97 -9.40 14.22
C THR A 73 5.04 -8.18 14.02
N ALA A 74 5.00 -7.25 14.98
CA ALA A 74 4.23 -6.02 14.87
C ALA A 74 4.71 -5.13 13.70
N LEU A 75 6.03 -5.09 13.48
CA LEU A 75 6.61 -4.37 12.35
C LEU A 75 6.23 -5.04 11.01
N PHE A 76 6.26 -6.36 10.92
CA PHE A 76 5.87 -7.09 9.71
C PHE A 76 4.38 -6.94 9.41
N GLN A 77 3.53 -6.97 10.44
CA GLN A 77 2.10 -6.69 10.31
C GLN A 77 1.86 -5.28 9.73
N ALA A 78 2.58 -4.27 10.21
CA ALA A 78 2.49 -2.92 9.66
C ALA A 78 2.94 -2.86 8.18
N VAL A 79 3.93 -3.66 7.80
CA VAL A 79 4.35 -3.82 6.38
C VAL A 79 3.24 -4.47 5.55
N ILE A 80 2.55 -5.50 6.05
CA ILE A 80 1.39 -6.10 5.36
C ILE A 80 0.28 -5.05 5.15
N VAL A 81 -0.05 -4.27 6.17
CA VAL A 81 -1.07 -3.21 6.09
C VAL A 81 -0.70 -2.14 5.05
N ALA A 82 0.57 -1.71 5.06
CA ALA A 82 1.06 -0.75 4.07
C ALA A 82 1.04 -1.33 2.64
N HIS A 83 1.41 -2.61 2.49
CA HIS A 83 1.35 -3.31 1.21
C HIS A 83 -0.09 -3.47 0.70
N ARG A 84 -1.06 -3.74 1.57
CA ARG A 84 -2.48 -3.78 1.22
C ARG A 84 -2.93 -2.49 0.51
N ARG A 85 -2.56 -1.33 1.06
CA ARG A 85 -2.85 -0.03 0.43
C ARG A 85 -2.19 0.13 -0.95
N ALA A 86 -1.04 -0.51 -1.15
CA ALA A 86 -0.41 -0.55 -2.46
C ALA A 86 -1.09 -1.56 -3.43
N MET A 87 -1.85 -2.54 -2.94
CA MET A 87 -2.60 -3.49 -3.77
C MET A 87 -3.90 -2.92 -4.30
N LEU A 88 -4.65 -2.22 -3.44
CA LEU A 88 -5.90 -1.55 -3.77
C LEU A 88 -5.85 -0.11 -3.28
N ASP A 89 -6.21 0.83 -4.15
CA ASP A 89 -6.33 2.24 -3.81
C ASP A 89 -7.66 2.51 -3.07
N LEU A 90 -7.72 1.99 -1.83
CA LEU A 90 -8.86 2.08 -0.94
C LEU A 90 -8.40 2.36 0.51
N PRO A 91 -9.19 3.08 1.33
CA PRO A 91 -10.45 3.74 0.94
C PRO A 91 -10.20 4.95 0.01
N ARG A 92 -11.19 5.27 -0.78
CA ARG A 92 -11.20 6.47 -1.64
C ARG A 92 -12.40 7.32 -1.33
N ASP A 93 -12.22 8.62 -1.48
CA ASP A 93 -13.33 9.55 -1.51
C ASP A 93 -14.28 9.23 -2.69
N ARG A 94 -15.43 9.88 -2.68
CA ARG A 94 -16.43 9.72 -3.73
C ARG A 94 -15.79 9.95 -5.11
N ASP A 95 -16.03 9.01 -6.02
CA ASP A 95 -15.55 9.05 -7.40
C ASP A 95 -16.78 9.12 -8.32
N ASP A 96 -16.95 10.23 -9.02
CA ASP A 96 -18.09 10.45 -9.91
C ASP A 96 -17.85 9.91 -11.34
N ARG A 97 -16.69 9.29 -11.59
CA ARG A 97 -16.40 8.60 -12.85
C ARG A 97 -17.27 7.35 -13.02
N PRO A 98 -17.46 6.86 -14.28
CA PRO A 98 -18.08 5.57 -14.51
C PRO A 98 -17.45 4.48 -13.64
N LEU A 99 -18.26 3.58 -13.07
CA LEU A 99 -17.80 2.57 -12.10
C LEU A 99 -16.66 1.71 -12.67
N ALA A 100 -16.68 1.39 -13.97
CA ALA A 100 -15.61 0.65 -14.64
C ALA A 100 -14.24 1.37 -14.51
N ASP A 101 -14.21 2.68 -14.66
CA ASP A 101 -12.99 3.48 -14.56
C ASP A 101 -12.55 3.67 -13.10
N ALA A 102 -13.52 3.82 -12.18
CA ALA A 102 -13.26 3.85 -10.76
C ALA A 102 -12.61 2.54 -10.29
N LEU A 103 -13.18 1.38 -10.67
CA LEU A 103 -12.60 0.06 -10.37
C LEU A 103 -11.23 -0.12 -11.02
N ALA A 104 -11.04 0.28 -12.28
CA ALA A 104 -9.75 0.22 -12.95
C ALA A 104 -8.66 0.98 -12.17
N SER A 105 -8.99 2.15 -11.64
CA SER A 105 -8.11 2.93 -10.77
C SER A 105 -7.84 2.24 -9.44
N ILE A 106 -8.88 1.71 -8.77
CA ILE A 106 -8.75 0.99 -7.50
C ILE A 106 -7.75 -0.18 -7.64
N PHE A 107 -7.80 -0.91 -8.74
CA PHE A 107 -6.90 -2.02 -9.03
C PHE A 107 -5.56 -1.59 -9.67
N TRP A 108 -5.27 -0.29 -9.67
CA TRP A 108 -4.01 0.23 -10.21
C TRP A 108 -3.72 -0.25 -11.63
N ILE A 109 -4.70 -0.11 -12.55
CA ILE A 109 -4.57 -0.61 -13.92
C ILE A 109 -3.31 -0.09 -14.63
N ASP A 110 -2.91 1.14 -14.34
CA ASP A 110 -1.76 1.84 -14.91
C ASP A 110 -0.55 1.93 -13.95
N ILE A 111 -0.39 0.94 -13.05
CA ILE A 111 0.74 0.92 -12.10
C ILE A 111 2.09 0.98 -12.81
N ASP A 112 3.03 1.71 -12.21
CA ASP A 112 4.42 1.70 -12.65
C ASP A 112 5.01 0.27 -12.60
N PRO A 113 5.71 -0.20 -13.66
CA PRO A 113 6.25 -1.56 -13.70
C PRO A 113 7.25 -1.88 -12.58
N ARG A 114 7.95 -0.88 -12.01
CA ARG A 114 8.86 -1.09 -10.87
C ARG A 114 8.08 -1.33 -9.59
N LEU A 115 6.99 -0.58 -9.38
CA LEU A 115 6.09 -0.79 -8.25
C LEU A 115 5.40 -2.14 -8.33
N GLU A 116 4.93 -2.55 -9.52
CA GLU A 116 4.32 -3.87 -9.72
C GLU A 116 5.31 -5.00 -9.39
N ARG A 117 6.56 -4.92 -9.85
CA ARG A 117 7.58 -5.91 -9.48
C ARG A 117 7.79 -6.00 -7.96
N ARG A 118 7.80 -4.86 -7.26
CA ARG A 118 7.95 -4.84 -5.80
C ARG A 118 6.74 -5.47 -5.08
N ARG A 119 5.53 -5.22 -5.58
CA ARG A 119 4.29 -5.84 -5.08
C ARG A 119 4.35 -7.36 -5.22
N GLN A 120 4.69 -7.84 -6.41
CA GLN A 120 4.82 -9.28 -6.68
C GLN A 120 5.92 -9.93 -5.84
N ALA A 121 7.07 -9.28 -5.68
CA ALA A 121 8.16 -9.76 -4.84
C ALA A 121 7.72 -9.91 -3.37
N PHE A 122 6.92 -8.98 -2.85
CA PHE A 122 6.42 -9.07 -1.47
C PHE A 122 5.39 -10.20 -1.31
N ILE A 123 4.47 -10.36 -2.25
CA ILE A 123 3.53 -11.50 -2.25
C ILE A 123 4.30 -12.82 -2.26
N HIS A 124 5.32 -12.93 -3.12
CA HIS A 124 6.16 -14.13 -3.18
C HIS A 124 6.87 -14.40 -1.85
N LEU A 125 7.46 -13.37 -1.24
CA LEU A 125 8.06 -13.46 0.09
C LEU A 125 7.06 -14.02 1.09
N VAL A 126 5.88 -13.41 1.23
CA VAL A 126 4.86 -13.82 2.19
C VAL A 126 4.45 -15.29 1.95
N MET A 127 4.17 -15.66 0.69
CA MET A 127 3.78 -17.03 0.35
C MET A 127 4.86 -18.08 0.64
N THR A 128 6.11 -17.69 0.58
CA THR A 128 7.25 -18.57 0.92
C THR A 128 7.37 -18.74 2.44
N GLU A 129 7.22 -17.65 3.19
CA GLU A 129 7.41 -17.64 4.65
C GLU A 129 6.24 -18.25 5.43
N ILE A 130 5.02 -18.28 4.89
CA ILE A 130 3.83 -18.85 5.55
C ILE A 130 4.04 -20.30 6.00
N ARG A 131 4.81 -21.07 5.25
CA ARG A 131 5.09 -22.48 5.61
C ARG A 131 5.86 -22.63 6.92
N GLN A 132 6.76 -21.70 7.19
CA GLN A 132 7.62 -21.72 8.38
C GLN A 132 7.01 -20.87 9.52
N PHE A 133 6.24 -19.84 9.19
CA PHE A 133 5.64 -18.88 10.11
C PHE A 133 4.14 -18.76 9.85
N PRO A 134 3.31 -19.68 10.39
CA PRO A 134 1.85 -19.66 10.16
C PRO A 134 1.16 -18.36 10.57
N GLU A 135 1.72 -17.63 11.56
CA GLU A 135 1.22 -16.31 11.99
C GLU A 135 1.26 -15.27 10.86
N ILE A 136 2.19 -15.38 9.91
CA ILE A 136 2.24 -14.51 8.72
C ILE A 136 1.02 -14.74 7.84
N GLY A 137 0.61 -16.02 7.70
CA GLY A 137 -0.60 -16.36 6.94
C GLY A 137 -1.85 -15.76 7.55
N GLU A 138 -1.97 -15.81 8.89
CA GLU A 138 -3.10 -15.21 9.60
C GLU A 138 -3.10 -13.68 9.47
N MET A 139 -1.95 -13.01 9.57
CA MET A 139 -1.84 -11.58 9.34
C MET A 139 -2.24 -11.21 7.92
N LEU A 140 -1.75 -11.95 6.90
CA LEU A 140 -2.12 -11.71 5.51
C LEU A 140 -3.63 -11.87 5.29
N ARG A 141 -4.21 -12.94 5.86
CA ARG A 141 -5.65 -13.21 5.74
C ARG A 141 -6.48 -12.09 6.37
N ARG A 142 -6.18 -11.71 7.60
CA ARG A 142 -6.94 -10.71 8.38
C ARG A 142 -6.68 -9.29 7.89
N ASP A 143 -5.44 -8.86 7.92
CA ASP A 143 -5.06 -7.44 7.71
C ASP A 143 -4.81 -7.10 6.24
N GLY A 144 -4.58 -8.09 5.41
CA GLY A 144 -4.42 -7.99 3.96
C GLY A 144 -5.71 -8.27 3.21
N VAL A 145 -6.08 -9.53 3.07
CA VAL A 145 -7.12 -9.99 2.15
C VAL A 145 -8.52 -9.63 2.65
N ALA A 146 -8.85 -9.98 3.91
CA ALA A 146 -10.20 -9.75 4.45
C ALA A 146 -10.52 -8.25 4.51
N GLU A 147 -9.58 -7.44 4.95
CA GLU A 147 -9.76 -5.98 5.00
C GLU A 147 -9.85 -5.36 3.59
N SER A 148 -9.11 -5.87 2.61
CA SER A 148 -9.25 -5.45 1.21
C SER A 148 -10.65 -5.75 0.66
N ARG A 149 -11.17 -6.95 0.95
CA ARG A 149 -12.54 -7.34 0.54
C ARG A 149 -13.57 -6.45 1.18
N ARG A 150 -13.45 -6.18 2.48
CA ARG A 150 -14.35 -5.30 3.20
C ARG A 150 -14.38 -3.89 2.58
N LEU A 151 -13.23 -3.27 2.35
CA LEU A 151 -13.15 -1.94 1.76
C LEU A 151 -13.71 -1.88 0.33
N LEU A 152 -13.50 -2.93 -0.48
CA LEU A 152 -14.09 -3.01 -1.81
C LEU A 152 -15.61 -3.22 -1.73
N ALA A 153 -16.10 -4.05 -0.80
CA ALA A 153 -17.53 -4.24 -0.58
C ALA A 153 -18.21 -2.95 -0.13
N ASP A 154 -17.60 -2.18 0.78
CA ASP A 154 -18.11 -0.87 1.19
C ASP A 154 -18.24 0.07 -0.02
N ARG A 155 -17.26 0.04 -0.92
CA ARG A 155 -17.30 0.83 -2.17
C ARG A 155 -18.42 0.36 -3.11
N LEU A 156 -18.61 -0.96 -3.27
CA LEU A 156 -19.69 -1.51 -4.09
C LEU A 156 -21.07 -1.25 -3.48
N ALA A 157 -21.19 -1.25 -2.14
CA ALA A 157 -22.43 -0.93 -1.46
C ALA A 157 -22.92 0.49 -1.82
N LEU A 158 -22.02 1.47 -1.88
CA LEU A 158 -22.36 2.82 -2.33
C LEU A 158 -22.94 2.83 -3.75
N GLU A 159 -22.41 2.03 -4.66
CA GLU A 159 -22.93 1.96 -6.04
C GLU A 159 -24.23 1.18 -6.15
N ARG A 160 -24.44 0.16 -5.32
CA ARG A 160 -25.72 -0.53 -5.20
C ARG A 160 -26.81 0.44 -4.69
N ASP A 161 -26.51 1.21 -3.64
CA ASP A 161 -27.45 2.15 -3.05
C ASP A 161 -27.83 3.30 -4.00
N ARG A 162 -26.96 3.57 -4.99
CA ARG A 162 -27.21 4.49 -6.11
C ARG A 162 -27.93 3.84 -7.29
N GLY A 163 -28.18 2.53 -7.25
CA GLY A 163 -28.79 1.77 -8.35
C GLY A 163 -27.90 1.54 -9.56
N VAL A 164 -26.60 1.77 -9.44
CA VAL A 164 -25.62 1.55 -10.53
C VAL A 164 -25.37 0.07 -10.77
N ILE A 165 -25.39 -0.73 -9.68
CA ILE A 165 -25.30 -2.19 -9.74
C ILE A 165 -26.47 -2.82 -8.98
N ALA A 166 -26.83 -4.05 -9.37
CA ALA A 166 -27.75 -4.90 -8.65
C ALA A 166 -26.95 -6.01 -7.94
N SER A 167 -26.84 -5.92 -6.62
CA SER A 167 -26.12 -6.89 -5.80
C SER A 167 -26.92 -7.21 -4.56
N ASP A 168 -27.14 -8.49 -4.30
CA ASP A 168 -27.75 -9.01 -3.07
C ASP A 168 -26.71 -9.31 -1.99
N ASP A 169 -25.42 -9.42 -2.37
CA ASP A 169 -24.29 -9.68 -1.48
C ASP A 169 -23.00 -9.02 -1.96
N VAL A 170 -22.80 -7.75 -1.62
CA VAL A 170 -21.60 -6.97 -2.00
C VAL A 170 -20.31 -7.55 -1.44
N GLN A 171 -20.34 -8.31 -0.33
CA GLN A 171 -19.15 -8.95 0.23
C GLN A 171 -18.70 -10.11 -0.65
N ARG A 172 -19.63 -10.94 -1.11
CA ARG A 172 -19.37 -12.01 -2.08
C ARG A 172 -18.87 -11.43 -3.40
N ASP A 173 -19.53 -10.41 -3.90
CA ASP A 173 -19.19 -9.79 -5.18
C ASP A 173 -17.80 -9.13 -5.17
N ALA A 174 -17.44 -8.45 -4.08
CA ALA A 174 -16.08 -7.95 -3.86
C ALA A 174 -15.04 -9.07 -3.85
N GLY A 175 -15.37 -10.20 -3.19
CA GLY A 175 -14.53 -11.40 -3.21
C GLY A 175 -14.33 -11.93 -4.63
N MET A 176 -15.42 -12.12 -5.37
CA MET A 176 -15.36 -12.63 -6.76
C MET A 176 -14.52 -11.73 -7.67
N LEU A 177 -14.70 -10.40 -7.60
CA LEU A 177 -13.91 -9.47 -8.41
C LEU A 177 -12.42 -9.53 -8.04
N MET A 178 -12.09 -9.58 -6.75
CA MET A 178 -10.71 -9.73 -6.30
C MET A 178 -10.11 -11.06 -6.76
N ASP A 179 -10.84 -12.16 -6.65
CA ASP A 179 -10.37 -13.49 -7.03
C ASP A 179 -10.17 -13.59 -8.56
N MET A 180 -11.03 -12.98 -9.37
CA MET A 180 -10.83 -12.88 -10.83
C MET A 180 -9.55 -12.11 -11.16
N ILE A 181 -9.31 -10.96 -10.54
CA ILE A 181 -8.16 -10.11 -10.88
C ILE A 181 -6.87 -10.70 -10.30
N PHE A 182 -6.84 -11.03 -9.02
CA PHE A 182 -5.62 -11.48 -8.36
C PHE A 182 -5.34 -12.98 -8.58
N GLY A 183 -6.38 -13.81 -8.71
CA GLY A 183 -6.22 -15.24 -8.99
C GLY A 183 -5.53 -15.52 -10.32
N GLY A 184 -5.83 -14.73 -11.36
CA GLY A 184 -5.16 -14.85 -12.66
C GLY A 184 -3.73 -14.27 -12.68
N LEU A 185 -3.40 -13.41 -11.68
CA LEU A 185 -2.07 -12.85 -11.49
C LEU A 185 -1.27 -13.63 -10.42
N ALA A 186 -1.91 -14.62 -9.76
CA ALA A 186 -1.31 -15.34 -8.64
C ALA A 186 -0.12 -16.19 -9.09
N ILE A 187 0.90 -16.20 -8.24
CA ILE A 187 2.04 -17.10 -8.36
C ILE A 187 1.55 -18.51 -8.02
N ARG A 188 1.57 -19.41 -9.00
CA ARG A 188 1.27 -20.83 -8.78
C ARG A 188 2.49 -21.52 -8.18
N PRO A 189 2.36 -22.32 -7.10
CA PRO A 189 3.46 -23.11 -6.59
C PRO A 189 4.06 -23.99 -7.70
N GLY A 190 5.39 -23.92 -7.87
CA GLY A 190 6.12 -24.73 -8.85
C GLY A 190 6.11 -24.20 -10.29
N ALA A 191 5.38 -23.12 -10.59
CA ALA A 191 5.44 -22.48 -11.89
C ALA A 191 6.16 -21.13 -11.80
N PRO A 192 6.95 -20.74 -12.82
CA PRO A 192 7.49 -19.39 -12.86
C PRO A 192 6.32 -18.39 -12.91
N PRO A 193 6.43 -17.23 -12.23
CA PRO A 193 5.38 -16.23 -12.24
C PRO A 193 5.10 -15.83 -13.69
N LYS A 194 3.84 -15.97 -14.12
CA LYS A 194 3.41 -15.49 -15.44
C LYS A 194 3.47 -13.97 -15.41
N ARG A 195 4.57 -13.41 -15.89
CA ARG A 195 4.74 -11.96 -16.00
C ARG A 195 3.94 -11.48 -17.20
N LEU A 196 2.79 -10.90 -16.94
CA LEU A 196 2.08 -10.12 -17.94
C LEU A 196 2.87 -8.82 -18.17
N ASP A 197 3.04 -8.45 -19.43
CA ASP A 197 3.48 -7.09 -19.76
C ASP A 197 2.39 -6.07 -19.35
N ARG A 198 2.72 -4.78 -19.44
CA ARG A 198 1.81 -3.70 -19.02
C ARG A 198 0.47 -3.76 -19.79
N ASN A 199 0.51 -4.00 -21.08
CA ASN A 199 -0.68 -4.02 -21.93
C ASN A 199 -1.53 -5.25 -21.67
N GLN A 200 -0.91 -6.42 -21.54
CA GLN A 200 -1.59 -7.67 -21.18
C GLN A 200 -2.27 -7.55 -19.81
N ARG A 201 -1.57 -6.99 -18.80
CA ARG A 201 -2.14 -6.76 -17.48
C ARG A 201 -3.33 -5.81 -17.53
N ARG A 202 -3.19 -4.70 -18.25
CA ARG A 202 -4.25 -3.72 -18.45
C ARG A 202 -5.48 -4.33 -19.11
N SER A 203 -5.28 -5.06 -20.20
CA SER A 203 -6.35 -5.76 -20.93
C SER A 203 -7.04 -6.80 -20.03
N TYR A 204 -6.26 -7.56 -19.26
CA TYR A 204 -6.78 -8.56 -18.34
C TYR A 204 -7.67 -7.94 -17.24
N ILE A 205 -7.19 -6.89 -16.56
CA ILE A 205 -7.96 -6.22 -15.51
C ILE A 205 -9.24 -5.61 -16.07
N ARG A 206 -9.19 -4.94 -17.23
CA ARG A 206 -10.38 -4.41 -17.87
C ARG A 206 -11.39 -5.52 -18.18
N ARG A 207 -10.92 -6.65 -18.71
CA ARG A 207 -11.81 -7.78 -19.00
C ARG A 207 -12.47 -8.35 -17.75
N CYS A 208 -11.74 -8.48 -16.64
CA CYS A 208 -12.33 -8.89 -15.36
C CYS A 208 -13.42 -7.92 -14.89
N ILE A 209 -13.18 -6.62 -14.99
CA ILE A 209 -14.14 -5.58 -14.62
C ILE A 209 -15.38 -5.65 -15.53
N ASP A 210 -15.19 -5.78 -16.85
CA ASP A 210 -16.29 -5.89 -17.80
C ASP A 210 -17.18 -7.12 -17.51
N VAL A 211 -16.56 -8.28 -17.30
CA VAL A 211 -17.29 -9.53 -16.97
C VAL A 211 -18.06 -9.37 -15.65
N PHE A 212 -17.43 -8.78 -14.65
CA PHE A 212 -18.05 -8.52 -13.35
C PHE A 212 -19.26 -7.58 -13.49
N LEU A 213 -19.10 -6.43 -14.13
CA LEU A 213 -20.16 -5.42 -14.26
C LEU A 213 -21.34 -5.92 -15.12
N ASN A 214 -21.09 -6.75 -16.13
CA ASN A 214 -22.15 -7.37 -16.92
C ASN A 214 -22.92 -8.43 -16.12
N GLY A 215 -22.29 -9.05 -15.12
CA GLY A 215 -22.93 -10.02 -14.21
C GLY A 215 -23.73 -9.37 -13.08
N VAL A 216 -23.29 -8.21 -12.57
CA VAL A 216 -23.94 -7.47 -11.45
C VAL A 216 -24.65 -6.19 -11.93
N GLY A 217 -24.67 -5.94 -13.21
CA GLY A 217 -25.41 -4.83 -13.79
C GLY A 217 -26.91 -4.93 -13.51
N PRO A 218 -27.65 -3.82 -13.55
CA PRO A 218 -29.10 -3.85 -13.34
C PRO A 218 -29.72 -4.83 -14.34
N LEU A 219 -30.51 -5.79 -13.83
CA LEU A 219 -31.23 -6.73 -14.68
C LEU A 219 -32.10 -5.93 -15.63
N SER A 220 -31.86 -6.08 -16.93
CA SER A 220 -32.77 -5.58 -17.95
C SER A 220 -34.14 -6.19 -17.63
N ARG A 221 -35.08 -5.39 -17.08
CA ARG A 221 -36.47 -5.83 -16.97
C ARG A 221 -36.89 -6.16 -18.41
N GLY A 222 -37.01 -7.47 -18.69
CA GLY A 222 -37.49 -7.95 -19.95
C GLY A 222 -38.78 -7.22 -20.32
N ARG A 223 -38.83 -6.72 -21.54
CA ARG A 223 -40.03 -6.17 -22.16
C ARG A 223 -41.10 -7.25 -22.27
#